data_4c90e1708ec7a9f97733d4b1748d0c22
#
_entry.id   4c90e1708ec7a9f97733d4b1748d0c22
#
_cell.length_a   1.000
_cell.length_b   1.000
_cell.length_c   1.000
_cell.angle_alpha   90.00
_cell.angle_beta   90.00
_cell.angle_gamma   90.00
#
_symmetry.space_group_name_H-M   'P 1'
#
loop_
_entity.id
_entity.type
_entity.pdbx_description
1 polymer ?
#
loop_
_entity_poly.entity_id
_entity_poly.type
_entity_poly.pdbx_seq_one_letter_code
_entity_poly.pdbx_strand_id
1 'polypeptide(L)'
;MNRRYFLDKIKSTTIIGLSFPILGFYDESFIRKKITILHTNDVHSHIDSFPSDDPLNPNGGGVIARANIINKIKKDNPNTLVLDAGDIFQGTPYYNYFGGEIELKLMSKMGYNACTIGNHEFDNGLKKLSESLKYANFSFINSNYVFKNTPIENKIKKYEIYIIDGIKIGIFGLGIELKGLVEKKLFDGVKYLDPIEITNDITNKLKNEFKCDLIICLSHLGFSYNKKDIISDLILAKKTKNIDLIIGGHTHTFMNKPVKIKNLSGKNVIINQVGCFGINIGKIDFYLSEKKIVEKSSSIKV
;
A
#
# COMPACT_ATOMS: atom_id res chain seq x y z
N MET A 1 -66.29 26.08 -14.37
CA MET A 1 -66.16 26.52 -12.96
C MET A 1 -65.38 27.84 -12.97
N ASN A 2 -66.02 28.91 -12.46
CA ASN A 2 -65.61 30.30 -12.69
C ASN A 2 -64.43 30.66 -11.74
N ARG A 3 -63.38 31.27 -12.25
CA ARG A 3 -62.12 31.63 -11.55
C ARG A 3 -62.32 32.44 -10.25
N ARG A 4 -63.42 33.18 -10.17
CA ARG A 4 -63.85 33.93 -8.98
C ARG A 4 -64.28 33.00 -7.81
N TYR A 5 -64.95 31.90 -8.12
CA TYR A 5 -65.43 30.95 -7.10
C TYR A 5 -64.27 30.15 -6.44
N PHE A 6 -63.16 30.01 -7.11
CA PHE A 6 -61.97 29.36 -6.56
C PHE A 6 -61.21 30.28 -5.60
N LEU A 7 -61.17 31.58 -5.89
CA LEU A 7 -60.45 32.55 -5.05
C LEU A 7 -61.23 32.92 -3.73
N ASP A 8 -62.55 32.84 -3.70
CA ASP A 8 -63.34 33.09 -2.48
C ASP A 8 -63.31 31.92 -1.48
N LYS A 9 -63.01 30.69 -1.95
CA LYS A 9 -62.81 29.54 -1.05
C LYS A 9 -61.44 29.54 -0.36
N ILE A 10 -60.48 30.30 -0.85
CA ILE A 10 -59.14 30.38 -0.21
C ILE A 10 -59.10 31.40 0.95
N LYS A 11 -60.13 32.27 1.08
CA LYS A 11 -60.15 33.31 2.13
C LYS A 11 -60.69 32.87 3.47
N SER A 12 -61.20 31.68 3.62
CA SER A 12 -61.81 31.18 4.86
C SER A 12 -61.14 29.92 5.49
N THR A 13 -59.90 29.64 5.09
CA THR A 13 -59.12 28.60 5.79
C THR A 13 -58.05 29.31 6.60
N THR A 14 -58.28 29.42 7.91
CA THR A 14 -57.27 29.84 8.88
C THR A 14 -56.11 28.87 8.76
N ILE A 15 -54.99 29.32 8.13
CA ILE A 15 -53.74 28.57 8.12
C ILE A 15 -53.15 28.68 9.49
N ILE A 16 -53.43 27.67 10.34
CA ILE A 16 -52.62 27.39 11.52
C ILE A 16 -51.22 27.13 10.98
N GLY A 17 -50.32 28.10 11.21
CA GLY A 17 -48.92 28.02 10.85
C GLY A 17 -48.23 26.87 11.57
N LEU A 18 -48.33 25.68 11.04
CA LEU A 18 -47.29 24.66 11.24
C LEU A 18 -46.10 25.07 10.35
N SER A 19 -45.24 25.91 10.93
CA SER A 19 -43.89 26.04 10.45
C SER A 19 -43.21 24.64 10.58
N PHE A 20 -43.42 23.79 9.57
CA PHE A 20 -42.49 22.74 9.32
C PHE A 20 -41.15 23.42 9.02
N PRO A 21 -40.11 23.26 9.83
CA PRO A 21 -38.80 23.56 9.34
C PRO A 21 -38.65 22.66 8.11
N ILE A 22 -38.61 23.25 6.93
CA ILE A 22 -37.95 22.64 5.80
C ILE A 22 -36.49 22.50 6.28
N LEU A 23 -36.25 21.49 7.09
CA LEU A 23 -34.96 20.84 7.14
C LEU A 23 -34.76 20.37 5.70
N GLY A 24 -34.24 21.31 4.89
CA GLY A 24 -33.57 20.92 3.69
C GLY A 24 -32.57 19.87 4.13
N PHE A 25 -32.89 18.61 3.86
CA PHE A 25 -31.88 17.61 3.69
C PHE A 25 -31.04 18.11 2.52
N TYR A 26 -30.16 19.07 2.82
CA TYR A 26 -28.91 19.14 2.09
C TYR A 26 -28.31 17.78 2.34
N ASP A 27 -28.64 16.84 1.46
CA ASP A 27 -27.80 15.71 1.18
C ASP A 27 -26.50 16.36 0.65
N GLU A 28 -25.66 16.77 1.61
CA GLU A 28 -24.27 16.98 1.35
C GLU A 28 -23.77 15.62 0.89
N SER A 29 -24.04 15.29 -0.37
CA SER A 29 -23.25 14.34 -1.14
C SER A 29 -21.86 14.95 -1.21
N PHE A 30 -21.14 14.89 -0.07
CA PHE A 30 -19.73 15.19 0.00
C PHE A 30 -19.07 14.36 -1.08
N ILE A 31 -18.56 15.02 -2.10
CA ILE A 31 -17.79 14.39 -3.15
C ILE A 31 -16.61 13.72 -2.43
N ARG A 32 -16.78 12.44 -2.15
CA ARG A 32 -15.72 11.65 -1.51
C ARG A 32 -14.70 11.36 -2.58
N LYS A 33 -13.53 11.94 -2.44
CA LYS A 33 -12.39 11.59 -3.27
C LYS A 33 -12.02 10.13 -3.02
N LYS A 34 -11.95 9.35 -4.07
CA LYS A 34 -11.59 7.94 -3.98
C LYS A 34 -10.15 7.74 -4.41
N ILE A 35 -9.34 7.18 -3.52
CA ILE A 35 -7.98 6.71 -3.81
C ILE A 35 -7.97 5.19 -3.72
N THR A 36 -7.50 4.52 -4.75
CA THR A 36 -7.32 3.06 -4.75
C THR A 36 -5.83 2.74 -4.56
N ILE A 37 -5.55 1.87 -3.61
CA ILE A 37 -4.23 1.26 -3.43
C ILE A 37 -4.33 -0.19 -3.87
N LEU A 38 -3.56 -0.54 -4.91
CA LEU A 38 -3.28 -1.92 -5.27
C LEU A 38 -1.92 -2.30 -4.71
N HIS A 39 -1.79 -3.52 -4.23
CA HIS A 39 -0.50 -3.96 -3.73
C HIS A 39 -0.23 -5.44 -3.93
N THR A 40 1.06 -5.73 -4.01
CA THR A 40 1.65 -7.06 -3.96
C THR A 40 2.74 -7.11 -2.90
N ASN A 41 3.21 -8.29 -2.57
CA ASN A 41 4.35 -8.58 -1.72
C ASN A 41 4.88 -9.97 -2.06
N ASP A 42 6.17 -10.21 -1.81
CA ASP A 42 6.79 -11.54 -1.88
C ASP A 42 6.49 -12.24 -3.23
N VAL A 43 6.67 -11.51 -4.34
CA VAL A 43 6.37 -12.06 -5.67
C VAL A 43 7.39 -13.11 -6.08
N HIS A 44 8.62 -13.03 -5.56
CA HIS A 44 9.66 -14.05 -5.71
C HIS A 44 9.87 -14.48 -7.16
N SER A 45 10.02 -13.51 -8.06
CA SER A 45 10.32 -13.76 -9.48
C SER A 45 9.27 -14.65 -10.22
N HIS A 46 8.06 -14.84 -9.66
CA HIS A 46 6.99 -15.62 -10.31
C HIS A 46 6.38 -14.82 -11.47
N ILE A 47 6.99 -15.00 -12.65
CA ILE A 47 6.59 -14.36 -13.91
C ILE A 47 5.51 -15.15 -14.59
N ASP A 48 5.70 -16.47 -14.72
CA ASP A 48 4.69 -17.37 -15.28
C ASP A 48 3.57 -17.67 -14.30
N SER A 49 2.41 -18.05 -14.80
CA SER A 49 1.36 -18.64 -13.99
C SER A 49 1.77 -20.04 -13.51
N PHE A 50 1.22 -20.46 -12.38
CA PHE A 50 1.38 -21.84 -11.93
C PHE A 50 0.80 -22.82 -12.97
N PRO A 51 1.37 -24.05 -13.08
CA PRO A 51 0.85 -25.08 -13.96
C PRO A 51 -0.62 -25.42 -13.68
N SER A 52 -1.32 -25.95 -14.68
CA SER A 52 -2.72 -26.35 -14.53
C SER A 52 -2.95 -27.50 -13.55
N ASP A 53 -1.92 -28.29 -13.30
CA ASP A 53 -1.90 -29.41 -12.36
C ASP A 53 -1.26 -29.05 -10.99
N ASP A 54 -0.96 -27.77 -10.74
CA ASP A 54 -0.50 -27.34 -9.42
C ASP A 54 -1.58 -27.61 -8.37
N PRO A 55 -1.25 -28.31 -7.25
CA PRO A 55 -2.24 -28.77 -6.30
C PRO A 55 -2.88 -27.65 -5.46
N LEU A 56 -2.23 -26.48 -5.37
CA LEU A 56 -2.68 -25.37 -4.53
C LEU A 56 -3.19 -24.18 -5.35
N ASN A 57 -2.55 -23.90 -6.48
CA ASN A 57 -2.80 -22.70 -7.27
C ASN A 57 -2.87 -23.00 -8.78
N PRO A 58 -3.70 -23.96 -9.25
CA PRO A 58 -3.75 -24.33 -10.65
C PRO A 58 -4.08 -23.10 -11.53
N ASN A 59 -3.22 -22.82 -12.52
CA ASN A 59 -3.27 -21.65 -13.40
C ASN A 59 -3.24 -20.28 -12.67
N GLY A 60 -2.92 -20.23 -11.37
CA GLY A 60 -2.94 -19.01 -10.58
C GLY A 60 -1.69 -18.16 -10.81
N GLY A 61 -1.78 -16.88 -10.52
CA GLY A 61 -0.66 -15.94 -10.60
C GLY A 61 -0.29 -15.55 -12.04
N GLY A 62 0.98 -15.23 -12.22
CA GLY A 62 1.55 -14.82 -13.51
C GLY A 62 1.42 -13.31 -13.80
N VAL A 63 2.45 -12.78 -14.46
CA VAL A 63 2.57 -11.34 -14.73
C VAL A 63 1.48 -10.83 -15.68
N ILE A 64 1.04 -11.64 -16.63
CA ILE A 64 0.03 -11.23 -17.63
C ILE A 64 -1.32 -11.02 -16.94
N ALA A 65 -1.73 -11.95 -16.08
CA ALA A 65 -2.99 -11.84 -15.34
C ALA A 65 -2.95 -10.64 -14.38
N ARG A 66 -1.84 -10.46 -13.64
CA ARG A 66 -1.62 -9.27 -12.79
C ARG A 66 -1.72 -7.98 -13.58
N ALA A 67 -1.05 -7.88 -14.73
CA ALA A 67 -1.08 -6.70 -15.59
C ALA A 67 -2.50 -6.37 -16.05
N ASN A 68 -3.28 -7.36 -16.46
CA ASN A 68 -4.66 -7.18 -16.91
C ASN A 68 -5.55 -6.64 -15.78
N ILE A 69 -5.43 -7.19 -14.56
CA ILE A 69 -6.18 -6.73 -13.40
C ILE A 69 -5.81 -5.29 -13.04
N ILE A 70 -4.50 -4.98 -12.95
CA ILE A 70 -4.00 -3.64 -12.64
C ILE A 70 -4.49 -2.62 -13.67
N ASN A 71 -4.33 -2.92 -14.96
CA ASN A 71 -4.74 -2.03 -16.05
C ASN A 71 -6.25 -1.78 -16.05
N LYS A 72 -7.06 -2.81 -15.82
CA LYS A 72 -8.52 -2.67 -15.69
C LYS A 72 -8.88 -1.72 -14.55
N ILE A 73 -8.31 -1.93 -13.37
CA ILE A 73 -8.63 -1.09 -12.19
C ILE A 73 -8.15 0.33 -12.39
N LYS A 74 -6.95 0.56 -12.95
CA LYS A 74 -6.44 1.91 -13.26
C LYS A 74 -7.30 2.63 -14.31
N LYS A 75 -7.86 1.89 -15.28
CA LYS A 75 -8.81 2.45 -16.26
C LYS A 75 -10.11 2.88 -15.59
N ASP A 76 -10.63 2.06 -14.66
CA ASP A 76 -11.90 2.34 -13.95
C ASP A 76 -11.73 3.43 -12.88
N ASN A 77 -10.53 3.56 -12.31
CA ASN A 77 -10.17 4.61 -11.35
C ASN A 77 -8.72 5.07 -11.56
N PRO A 78 -8.50 6.21 -12.27
CA PRO A 78 -7.17 6.78 -12.49
C PRO A 78 -6.43 7.15 -11.20
N ASN A 79 -7.18 7.42 -10.10
CA ASN A 79 -6.62 7.73 -8.79
C ASN A 79 -6.13 6.44 -8.08
N THR A 80 -5.31 5.65 -8.77
CA THR A 80 -4.79 4.36 -8.30
C THR A 80 -3.27 4.39 -8.17
N LEU A 81 -2.76 4.01 -6.99
CA LEU A 81 -1.36 3.66 -6.78
C LEU A 81 -1.19 2.16 -6.74
N VAL A 82 -0.10 1.67 -7.35
CA VAL A 82 0.31 0.26 -7.33
C VAL A 82 1.62 0.17 -6.56
N LEU A 83 1.63 -0.57 -5.46
CA LEU A 83 2.71 -0.62 -4.48
C LEU A 83 3.16 -2.06 -4.25
N ASP A 84 4.41 -2.23 -3.78
CA ASP A 84 4.94 -3.56 -3.44
C ASP A 84 5.70 -3.53 -2.11
N ALA A 85 5.56 -4.58 -1.32
CA ALA A 85 6.18 -4.66 0.00
C ALA A 85 7.49 -5.49 0.04
N GLY A 86 8.18 -5.61 -1.10
CA GLY A 86 9.50 -6.25 -1.20
C GLY A 86 9.47 -7.76 -1.43
N ASP A 87 10.66 -8.35 -1.51
CA ASP A 87 10.91 -9.72 -1.97
C ASP A 87 10.34 -9.95 -3.37
N ILE A 88 10.73 -9.04 -4.28
CA ILE A 88 10.43 -9.13 -5.71
C ILE A 88 11.26 -10.25 -6.33
N PHE A 89 12.50 -10.39 -5.86
CA PHE A 89 13.54 -11.25 -6.41
C PHE A 89 13.54 -12.63 -5.79
N GLN A 90 14.30 -13.55 -6.41
CA GLN A 90 14.54 -14.91 -5.96
C GLN A 90 13.28 -15.80 -6.00
N GLY A 91 13.45 -17.09 -6.28
CA GLY A 91 12.38 -18.10 -6.25
C GLY A 91 12.17 -18.81 -7.59
N THR A 92 12.55 -18.23 -8.72
CA THR A 92 12.46 -18.88 -10.03
C THR A 92 13.76 -18.74 -10.84
N PRO A 93 13.95 -19.54 -11.91
CA PRO A 93 15.12 -19.42 -12.79
C PRO A 93 15.28 -18.05 -13.42
N TYR A 94 14.23 -17.25 -13.58
CA TYR A 94 14.30 -15.91 -14.14
C TYR A 94 15.28 -15.03 -13.38
N TYR A 95 15.18 -14.99 -12.06
CA TYR A 95 16.13 -14.21 -11.25
C TYR A 95 17.56 -14.70 -11.39
N ASN A 96 17.79 -16.00 -11.46
CA ASN A 96 19.14 -16.57 -11.62
C ASN A 96 19.79 -16.17 -12.94
N TYR A 97 19.00 -16.08 -14.03
CA TYR A 97 19.51 -15.71 -15.36
C TYR A 97 19.59 -14.20 -15.58
N PHE A 98 18.61 -13.44 -15.08
CA PHE A 98 18.44 -12.02 -15.40
C PHE A 98 18.76 -11.06 -14.23
N GLY A 99 18.97 -11.59 -13.01
CA GLY A 99 19.43 -10.81 -11.86
C GLY A 99 18.49 -9.66 -11.46
N GLY A 100 17.18 -9.82 -11.64
CA GLY A 100 16.17 -8.81 -11.31
C GLY A 100 15.78 -7.88 -12.47
N GLU A 101 16.47 -7.93 -13.60
CA GLU A 101 16.17 -7.06 -14.74
C GLU A 101 14.75 -7.25 -15.27
N ILE A 102 14.34 -8.51 -15.48
CA ILE A 102 13.03 -8.82 -16.09
C ILE A 102 11.89 -8.46 -15.14
N GLU A 103 12.04 -8.74 -13.84
CA GLU A 103 11.07 -8.43 -12.82
C GLU A 103 10.80 -6.92 -12.78
N LEU A 104 11.85 -6.10 -12.72
CA LEU A 104 11.73 -4.65 -12.65
C LEU A 104 11.19 -4.03 -13.93
N LYS A 105 11.57 -4.55 -15.10
CA LYS A 105 10.99 -4.13 -16.38
C LYS A 105 9.49 -4.43 -16.46
N LEU A 106 9.06 -5.61 -16.00
CA LEU A 106 7.66 -6.00 -16.00
C LEU A 106 6.85 -5.17 -14.99
N MET A 107 7.35 -4.95 -13.77
CA MET A 107 6.71 -4.07 -12.79
C MET A 107 6.59 -2.64 -13.33
N SER A 108 7.63 -2.13 -14.00
CA SER A 108 7.59 -0.82 -14.64
C SER A 108 6.49 -0.73 -15.70
N LYS A 109 6.35 -1.77 -16.54
CA LYS A 109 5.29 -1.84 -17.56
C LYS A 109 3.89 -1.97 -16.95
N MET A 110 3.74 -2.67 -15.83
CA MET A 110 2.47 -2.75 -15.07
C MET A 110 2.12 -1.43 -14.37
N GLY A 111 3.07 -0.49 -14.30
CA GLY A 111 2.86 0.83 -13.73
C GLY A 111 2.85 0.84 -12.20
N TYR A 112 3.75 0.07 -11.59
CA TYR A 112 4.06 0.23 -10.17
C TYR A 112 4.57 1.64 -9.90
N ASN A 113 4.26 2.17 -8.71
CA ASN A 113 4.64 3.52 -8.29
C ASN A 113 5.80 3.48 -7.29
N ALA A 114 5.76 2.54 -6.34
CA ALA A 114 6.82 2.37 -5.35
C ALA A 114 6.86 0.93 -4.83
N CYS A 115 8.05 0.54 -4.34
CA CYS A 115 8.24 -0.67 -3.56
C CYS A 115 9.21 -0.42 -2.39
N THR A 116 9.16 -1.29 -1.37
CA THR A 116 10.23 -1.37 -0.37
C THR A 116 11.23 -2.45 -0.74
N ILE A 117 12.26 -2.63 0.07
CA ILE A 117 13.31 -3.64 -0.09
C ILE A 117 13.06 -4.73 0.95
N GLY A 118 12.93 -5.97 0.49
CA GLY A 118 12.96 -7.16 1.35
C GLY A 118 14.36 -7.72 1.52
N ASN A 119 14.48 -8.91 2.09
CA ASN A 119 15.77 -9.55 2.26
C ASN A 119 16.31 -10.20 0.98
N HIS A 120 15.45 -10.68 0.10
CA HIS A 120 15.86 -11.31 -1.16
C HIS A 120 16.35 -10.33 -2.23
N GLU A 121 16.13 -9.04 -2.08
CA GLU A 121 16.79 -8.04 -2.92
C GLU A 121 18.31 -8.03 -2.74
N PHE A 122 18.81 -8.56 -1.63
CA PHE A 122 20.27 -8.63 -1.36
C PHE A 122 20.94 -9.91 -1.82
N ASP A 123 20.24 -10.93 -2.31
CA ASP A 123 20.77 -12.26 -2.60
C ASP A 123 21.93 -12.28 -3.60
N ASN A 124 21.96 -11.34 -4.55
CA ASN A 124 23.07 -11.16 -5.48
C ASN A 124 24.05 -10.05 -5.05
N GLY A 125 23.91 -9.52 -3.83
CA GLY A 125 24.73 -8.45 -3.25
C GLY A 125 24.42 -7.05 -3.79
N LEU A 126 24.97 -6.04 -3.10
CA LEU A 126 24.67 -4.63 -3.35
C LEU A 126 25.04 -4.14 -4.74
N LYS A 127 26.13 -4.70 -5.34
CA LYS A 127 26.54 -4.30 -6.70
C LYS A 127 25.51 -4.72 -7.72
N LYS A 128 25.06 -5.96 -7.68
CA LYS A 128 24.03 -6.48 -8.60
C LYS A 128 22.68 -5.81 -8.38
N LEU A 129 22.28 -5.58 -7.13
CA LEU A 129 21.10 -4.77 -6.81
C LEU A 129 21.22 -3.37 -7.46
N SER A 130 22.36 -2.71 -7.29
CA SER A 130 22.63 -1.39 -7.89
C SER A 130 22.50 -1.39 -9.42
N GLU A 131 22.95 -2.46 -10.08
CA GLU A 131 22.86 -2.64 -11.53
C GLU A 131 21.42 -2.91 -11.99
N SER A 132 20.61 -3.64 -11.20
CA SER A 132 19.22 -3.95 -11.56
C SER A 132 18.28 -2.74 -11.38
N LEU A 133 18.51 -1.88 -10.38
CA LEU A 133 17.64 -0.72 -10.08
C LEU A 133 17.44 0.23 -11.29
N LYS A 134 18.37 0.27 -12.27
CA LYS A 134 18.21 1.08 -13.48
C LYS A 134 17.04 0.68 -14.39
N TYR A 135 16.51 -0.54 -14.22
CA TYR A 135 15.38 -1.05 -14.98
C TYR A 135 14.02 -0.71 -14.38
N ALA A 136 14.02 -0.16 -13.15
CA ALA A 136 12.80 0.32 -12.51
C ALA A 136 12.51 1.77 -12.88
N ASN A 137 11.29 2.06 -13.33
CA ASN A 137 10.79 3.43 -13.51
C ASN A 137 9.90 3.87 -12.32
N PHE A 138 9.97 3.18 -11.21
CA PHE A 138 9.28 3.45 -9.96
C PHE A 138 10.28 3.56 -8.81
N SER A 139 9.83 4.09 -7.67
CA SER A 139 10.73 4.37 -6.54
C SER A 139 10.94 3.17 -5.65
N PHE A 140 12.20 2.89 -5.32
CA PHE A 140 12.54 2.05 -4.18
C PHE A 140 12.63 2.91 -2.92
N ILE A 141 11.96 2.49 -1.85
CA ILE A 141 11.81 3.27 -0.62
C ILE A 141 12.20 2.40 0.57
N ASN A 142 13.16 2.86 1.36
CA ASN A 142 13.48 2.23 2.64
C ASN A 142 14.02 3.28 3.62
N SER A 143 13.44 3.34 4.82
CA SER A 143 13.77 4.35 5.82
C SER A 143 14.73 3.84 6.88
N ASN A 144 14.74 2.54 7.17
CA ASN A 144 15.49 1.97 8.29
C ASN A 144 16.78 1.25 7.89
N TYR A 145 17.15 1.25 6.60
CA TYR A 145 18.50 0.91 6.17
C TYR A 145 19.30 2.18 5.84
N VAL A 146 20.56 2.21 6.28
CA VAL A 146 21.53 3.26 5.90
C VAL A 146 22.49 2.67 4.89
N PHE A 147 22.48 3.22 3.68
CA PHE A 147 23.28 2.75 2.54
C PHE A 147 24.52 3.60 2.28
N LYS A 148 24.96 4.40 3.26
CA LYS A 148 26.13 5.30 3.12
C LYS A 148 27.39 4.51 2.74
N ASN A 149 28.11 4.98 1.74
CA ASN A 149 29.32 4.34 1.18
C ASN A 149 29.07 2.95 0.55
N THR A 150 27.85 2.67 0.09
CA THR A 150 27.51 1.44 -0.64
C THR A 150 27.16 1.74 -2.11
N PRO A 151 27.16 0.73 -3.01
CA PRO A 151 26.78 0.92 -4.42
C PRO A 151 25.35 1.42 -4.66
N ILE A 152 24.48 1.34 -3.66
CA ILE A 152 23.08 1.78 -3.73
C ILE A 152 22.81 3.07 -2.96
N GLU A 153 23.85 3.72 -2.45
CA GLU A 153 23.73 5.06 -1.84
C GLU A 153 23.04 6.01 -2.82
N ASN A 154 22.09 6.78 -2.33
CA ASN A 154 21.25 7.74 -3.10
C ASN A 154 20.31 7.11 -4.17
N LYS A 155 20.26 5.78 -4.31
CA LYS A 155 19.32 5.12 -5.22
C LYS A 155 18.00 4.75 -4.53
N ILE A 156 18.01 4.70 -3.20
CA ILE A 156 16.87 4.32 -2.38
C ILE A 156 16.39 5.57 -1.61
N LYS A 157 15.13 5.90 -1.76
CA LYS A 157 14.51 7.02 -1.04
C LYS A 157 14.13 6.61 0.37
N LYS A 158 14.12 7.55 1.31
CA LYS A 158 13.58 7.28 2.66
C LYS A 158 12.05 7.28 2.67
N TYR A 159 11.46 8.18 1.92
CA TYR A 159 10.01 8.32 1.74
C TYR A 159 9.73 9.00 0.40
N GLU A 160 8.48 8.93 -0.04
CA GLU A 160 7.99 9.67 -1.20
C GLU A 160 6.59 10.21 -0.94
N ILE A 161 6.25 11.32 -1.60
CA ILE A 161 4.93 11.95 -1.47
C ILE A 161 4.28 12.00 -2.84
N TYR A 162 3.11 11.39 -2.95
CA TYR A 162 2.25 11.45 -4.13
C TYR A 162 1.11 12.43 -3.88
N ILE A 163 0.76 13.20 -4.91
CA ILE A 163 -0.41 14.07 -4.88
C ILE A 163 -1.38 13.56 -5.95
N ILE A 164 -2.52 13.03 -5.52
CA ILE A 164 -3.53 12.47 -6.39
C ILE A 164 -4.87 13.12 -6.06
N ASP A 165 -5.47 13.79 -7.03
CA ASP A 165 -6.73 14.53 -6.85
C ASP A 165 -6.68 15.50 -5.65
N GLY A 166 -5.51 16.13 -5.43
CA GLY A 166 -5.26 17.04 -4.31
C GLY A 166 -5.05 16.37 -2.95
N ILE A 167 -5.10 15.03 -2.85
CA ILE A 167 -4.78 14.26 -1.65
C ILE A 167 -3.28 14.00 -1.60
N LYS A 168 -2.63 14.37 -0.50
CA LYS A 168 -1.21 14.09 -0.25
C LYS A 168 -1.04 12.75 0.43
N ILE A 169 -0.36 11.83 -0.23
CA ILE A 169 -0.12 10.46 0.24
C ILE A 169 1.37 10.32 0.51
N GLY A 170 1.76 10.22 1.78
CA GLY A 170 3.13 9.93 2.19
C GLY A 170 3.37 8.42 2.24
N ILE A 171 4.41 7.95 1.56
CA ILE A 171 4.79 6.53 1.54
C ILE A 171 6.21 6.41 2.07
N PHE A 172 6.45 5.50 3.02
CA PHE A 172 7.76 5.14 3.51
C PHE A 172 7.92 3.62 3.56
N GLY A 173 9.16 3.14 3.56
CA GLY A 173 9.46 1.71 3.52
C GLY A 173 10.27 1.26 4.74
N LEU A 174 10.05 0.02 5.17
CA LEU A 174 10.81 -0.65 6.23
C LEU A 174 11.25 -2.04 5.76
N GLY A 175 12.51 -2.38 6.04
CA GLY A 175 13.07 -3.72 5.84
C GLY A 175 13.33 -4.44 7.15
N ILE A 176 13.38 -5.76 7.11
CA ILE A 176 13.72 -6.62 8.25
C ILE A 176 15.22 -6.59 8.54
N GLU A 177 15.64 -6.94 9.75
CA GLU A 177 17.06 -7.11 10.06
C GLU A 177 17.67 -8.24 9.23
N LEU A 178 18.68 -7.91 8.39
CA LEU A 178 19.29 -8.86 7.46
C LEU A 178 20.19 -9.90 8.12
N LYS A 179 20.65 -9.63 9.35
CA LYS A 179 21.53 -10.53 10.10
C LYS A 179 20.82 -11.86 10.38
N GLY A 180 21.40 -12.95 9.90
CA GLY A 180 20.83 -14.30 10.05
C GLY A 180 19.87 -14.73 8.93
N LEU A 181 19.47 -13.80 8.05
CA LEU A 181 18.65 -14.08 6.86
C LEU A 181 19.49 -14.03 5.58
N VAL A 182 20.40 -13.08 5.49
CA VAL A 182 21.26 -12.85 4.32
C VAL A 182 22.73 -13.02 4.74
N GLU A 183 23.55 -13.55 3.86
CA GLU A 183 24.99 -13.67 4.10
C GLU A 183 25.62 -12.28 4.22
N LYS A 184 26.39 -12.04 5.29
CA LYS A 184 26.93 -10.71 5.63
C LYS A 184 27.63 -9.99 4.48
N LYS A 185 28.42 -10.73 3.67
CA LYS A 185 29.15 -10.15 2.53
C LYS A 185 28.23 -9.54 1.46
N LEU A 186 26.95 -9.97 1.37
CA LEU A 186 26.00 -9.53 0.36
C LEU A 186 25.34 -8.17 0.72
N PHE A 187 25.39 -7.79 2.01
CA PHE A 187 24.88 -6.49 2.50
C PHE A 187 25.92 -5.72 3.31
N ASP A 188 27.22 -5.99 3.09
CA ASP A 188 28.28 -5.32 3.84
C ASP A 188 28.20 -3.79 3.64
N GLY A 189 28.39 -3.05 4.76
CA GLY A 189 28.21 -1.59 4.80
C GLY A 189 26.79 -1.10 5.07
N VAL A 190 25.76 -1.95 4.94
CA VAL A 190 24.38 -1.59 5.30
C VAL A 190 24.22 -1.61 6.81
N LYS A 191 23.69 -0.48 7.37
CA LYS A 191 23.34 -0.41 8.80
C LYS A 191 21.83 -0.50 8.94
N TYR A 192 21.40 -1.33 9.89
CA TYR A 192 20.00 -1.45 10.28
C TYR A 192 19.69 -0.48 11.44
N LEU A 193 18.58 0.22 11.35
CA LEU A 193 18.07 1.13 12.37
C LEU A 193 16.77 0.58 12.95
N ASP A 194 16.47 0.93 14.20
CA ASP A 194 15.23 0.51 14.86
C ASP A 194 14.00 0.98 14.06
N PRO A 195 13.14 0.05 13.60
CA PRO A 195 12.01 0.42 12.76
C PRO A 195 10.95 1.25 13.49
N ILE A 196 10.84 1.15 14.83
CA ILE A 196 9.87 1.93 15.61
C ILE A 196 10.34 3.38 15.71
N GLU A 197 11.61 3.62 16.05
CA GLU A 197 12.18 4.96 16.13
C GLU A 197 12.08 5.68 14.77
N ILE A 198 12.56 5.03 13.71
CA ILE A 198 12.51 5.59 12.36
C ILE A 198 11.08 5.86 11.90
N THR A 199 10.14 4.96 12.22
CA THR A 199 8.72 5.17 11.88
C THR A 199 8.17 6.42 12.56
N ASN A 200 8.45 6.62 13.85
CA ASN A 200 7.97 7.80 14.56
C ASN A 200 8.54 9.10 13.94
N ASP A 201 9.82 9.12 13.59
CA ASP A 201 10.46 10.28 12.97
C ASP A 201 9.84 10.59 11.59
N ILE A 202 9.77 9.59 10.72
CA ILE A 202 9.25 9.75 9.35
C ILE A 202 7.77 10.12 9.36
N THR A 203 6.94 9.44 10.16
CA THR A 203 5.49 9.72 10.19
C THR A 203 5.20 11.09 10.81
N ASN A 204 6.00 11.53 11.80
CA ASN A 204 5.90 12.89 12.33
C ASN A 204 6.20 13.92 11.23
N LYS A 205 7.27 13.71 10.47
CA LYS A 205 7.65 14.57 9.36
C LYS A 205 6.57 14.61 8.27
N LEU A 206 6.11 13.45 7.82
CA LEU A 206 5.05 13.34 6.80
C LEU A 206 3.75 14.03 7.26
N LYS A 207 3.36 13.87 8.53
CA LYS A 207 2.12 14.43 9.08
C LYS A 207 2.22 15.92 9.36
N ASN A 208 3.29 16.35 10.02
CA ASN A 208 3.36 17.70 10.58
C ASN A 208 4.08 18.71 9.68
N GLU A 209 5.10 18.30 8.91
CA GLU A 209 5.80 19.18 7.98
C GLU A 209 5.13 19.17 6.60
N PHE A 210 4.96 17.98 6.01
CA PHE A 210 4.41 17.83 4.66
C PHE A 210 2.88 17.85 4.60
N LYS A 211 2.19 17.72 5.76
CA LYS A 211 0.71 17.72 5.86
C LYS A 211 0.08 16.63 5.00
N CYS A 212 0.65 15.41 5.04
CA CYS A 212 0.05 14.28 4.33
C CYS A 212 -1.32 13.91 4.92
N ASP A 213 -2.28 13.69 4.04
CA ASP A 213 -3.63 13.26 4.38
C ASP A 213 -3.65 11.77 4.75
N LEU A 214 -2.91 10.94 4.00
CA LEU A 214 -2.77 9.50 4.15
C LEU A 214 -1.28 9.14 4.28
N ILE A 215 -0.94 8.25 5.21
CA ILE A 215 0.43 7.77 5.40
C ILE A 215 0.44 6.24 5.31
N ILE A 216 1.21 5.72 4.35
CA ILE A 216 1.33 4.30 4.03
C ILE A 216 2.75 3.82 4.34
N CYS A 217 2.85 2.71 5.07
CA CYS A 217 4.08 1.97 5.28
C CYS A 217 4.13 0.75 4.35
N LEU A 218 5.17 0.65 3.54
CA LEU A 218 5.55 -0.56 2.84
C LEU A 218 6.49 -1.35 3.76
N SER A 219 6.01 -2.40 4.38
CA SER A 219 6.73 -3.11 5.43
C SER A 219 7.18 -4.48 4.99
N HIS A 220 8.48 -4.74 5.09
CA HIS A 220 9.02 -6.09 4.95
C HIS A 220 9.48 -6.64 6.30
N LEU A 221 8.75 -6.31 7.38
CA LEU A 221 9.06 -6.76 8.74
C LEU A 221 8.42 -8.12 9.09
N GLY A 222 7.40 -8.52 8.33
CA GLY A 222 6.55 -9.66 8.64
C GLY A 222 5.34 -9.31 9.50
N PHE A 223 4.24 -10.04 9.33
CA PHE A 223 2.99 -9.76 10.02
C PHE A 223 3.08 -9.96 11.53
N SER A 224 3.53 -11.14 11.96
CA SER A 224 3.68 -11.48 13.38
C SER A 224 4.64 -12.63 13.60
N TYR A 225 5.23 -12.69 14.80
CA TYR A 225 6.13 -13.77 15.24
C TYR A 225 5.72 -14.28 16.61
N ASN A 226 6.07 -15.54 16.89
CA ASN A 226 5.90 -16.13 18.23
C ASN A 226 6.86 -15.50 19.26
N LYS A 227 8.01 -14.96 18.80
CA LYS A 227 8.99 -14.24 19.63
C LYS A 227 8.58 -12.77 19.76
N LYS A 228 8.49 -12.27 21.00
CA LYS A 228 8.01 -10.89 21.30
C LYS A 228 9.06 -9.81 21.03
N ASP A 229 10.30 -10.17 20.91
CA ASP A 229 11.45 -9.28 20.65
C ASP A 229 11.64 -8.93 19.17
N ILE A 230 11.03 -9.70 18.25
CA ILE A 230 11.08 -9.40 16.83
C ILE A 230 9.98 -8.41 16.48
N ILE A 231 10.40 -7.24 15.97
CA ILE A 231 9.45 -6.22 15.51
C ILE A 231 8.71 -6.71 14.27
N SER A 232 7.39 -6.70 14.35
CA SER A 232 6.48 -7.10 13.29
C SER A 232 5.47 -5.98 12.98
N ASP A 233 4.69 -6.12 11.90
CA ASP A 233 3.65 -5.16 11.54
C ASP A 233 2.65 -4.92 12.68
N LEU A 234 2.27 -6.01 13.41
CA LEU A 234 1.41 -5.90 14.59
C LEU A 234 2.03 -5.07 15.72
N ILE A 235 3.32 -5.25 15.98
CA ILE A 235 4.04 -4.50 17.01
C ILE A 235 4.25 -3.06 16.56
N LEU A 236 4.66 -2.86 15.30
CA LEU A 236 4.83 -1.53 14.71
C LEU A 236 3.55 -0.70 14.83
N ALA A 237 2.42 -1.25 14.41
CA ALA A 237 1.12 -0.58 14.47
C ALA A 237 0.76 -0.15 15.90
N LYS A 238 1.01 -1.01 16.91
CA LYS A 238 0.72 -0.73 18.32
C LYS A 238 1.64 0.32 18.94
N LYS A 239 2.92 0.37 18.50
CA LYS A 239 3.98 1.19 19.11
C LYS A 239 4.27 2.50 18.38
N THR A 240 3.53 2.83 17.33
CA THR A 240 3.75 4.04 16.52
C THR A 240 2.49 4.88 16.42
N LYS A 241 2.59 6.03 15.73
CA LYS A 241 1.47 6.95 15.44
C LYS A 241 1.45 7.29 13.96
N ASN A 242 0.33 7.86 13.53
CA ASN A 242 0.16 8.49 12.21
C ASN A 242 0.23 7.56 10.99
N ILE A 243 0.39 6.24 11.14
CA ILE A 243 0.24 5.31 10.03
C ILE A 243 -1.26 5.04 9.84
N ASP A 244 -1.72 5.08 8.59
CA ASP A 244 -3.09 4.73 8.21
C ASP A 244 -3.15 3.30 7.64
N LEU A 245 -2.13 2.90 6.86
CA LEU A 245 -2.04 1.60 6.22
C LEU A 245 -0.63 1.03 6.31
N ILE A 246 -0.50 -0.24 6.68
CA ILE A 246 0.70 -1.06 6.52
C ILE A 246 0.41 -2.11 5.44
N ILE A 247 1.19 -2.10 4.37
CA ILE A 247 1.27 -3.17 3.39
C ILE A 247 2.45 -4.03 3.78
N GLY A 248 2.17 -5.25 4.26
CA GLY A 248 3.18 -6.15 4.81
C GLY A 248 3.72 -7.17 3.80
N GLY A 249 4.90 -7.73 4.09
CA GLY A 249 5.57 -8.82 3.37
C GLY A 249 6.29 -9.78 4.30
N HIS A 250 7.25 -10.54 3.80
CA HIS A 250 8.18 -11.44 4.48
C HIS A 250 7.57 -12.75 5.02
N THR A 251 6.48 -12.70 5.76
CA THR A 251 5.87 -13.89 6.38
C THR A 251 4.88 -14.62 5.47
N HIS A 252 4.73 -14.18 4.22
CA HIS A 252 3.83 -14.77 3.22
C HIS A 252 2.40 -14.98 3.74
N THR A 253 1.92 -14.07 4.58
CA THR A 253 0.62 -14.24 5.26
C THR A 253 -0.53 -13.99 4.29
N PHE A 254 -1.38 -14.99 4.08
CA PHE A 254 -2.60 -14.87 3.26
C PHE A 254 -3.72 -14.28 4.10
N MET A 255 -4.06 -13.02 3.86
CA MET A 255 -5.17 -12.35 4.53
C MET A 255 -6.38 -12.24 3.60
N ASN A 256 -7.48 -12.87 3.99
CA ASN A 256 -8.77 -12.70 3.28
C ASN A 256 -9.35 -11.29 3.52
N LYS A 257 -9.04 -10.69 4.66
CA LYS A 257 -9.44 -9.33 5.05
C LYS A 257 -8.32 -8.68 5.85
N PRO A 258 -8.09 -7.37 5.69
CA PRO A 258 -7.14 -6.64 6.51
C PRO A 258 -7.47 -6.69 8.00
N VAL A 259 -6.42 -6.63 8.81
CA VAL A 259 -6.52 -6.52 10.26
C VAL A 259 -6.47 -5.03 10.66
N LYS A 260 -7.25 -4.63 11.65
CA LYS A 260 -7.26 -3.27 12.22
C LYS A 260 -6.71 -3.28 13.63
N ILE A 261 -5.66 -2.51 13.86
CA ILE A 261 -4.96 -2.41 15.15
C ILE A 261 -5.03 -0.98 15.66
N LYS A 262 -5.30 -0.81 16.96
CA LYS A 262 -5.22 0.50 17.60
C LYS A 262 -3.76 0.90 17.81
N ASN A 263 -3.39 2.07 17.33
CA ASN A 263 -2.08 2.68 17.53
C ASN A 263 -2.00 3.42 18.89
N LEU A 264 -0.83 4.02 19.19
CA LEU A 264 -0.63 4.80 20.43
C LEU A 264 -1.59 5.98 20.61
N SER A 265 -2.24 6.45 19.55
CA SER A 265 -3.23 7.55 19.61
C SER A 265 -4.67 7.02 19.60
N GLY A 266 -4.88 5.71 19.74
CA GLY A 266 -6.20 5.08 19.70
C GLY A 266 -6.85 5.02 18.30
N LYS A 267 -6.15 5.44 17.24
CA LYS A 267 -6.62 5.37 15.85
C LYS A 267 -6.36 3.98 15.27
N ASN A 268 -7.23 3.56 14.35
CA ASN A 268 -7.02 2.30 13.63
C ASN A 268 -5.89 2.45 12.61
N VAL A 269 -4.97 1.49 12.60
CA VAL A 269 -4.04 1.20 11.51
C VAL A 269 -4.55 -0.05 10.80
N ILE A 270 -4.63 0.01 9.49
CA ILE A 270 -5.00 -1.12 8.63
C ILE A 270 -3.72 -1.87 8.28
N ILE A 271 -3.70 -3.20 8.44
CA ILE A 271 -2.58 -4.05 8.03
C ILE A 271 -3.11 -5.05 7.02
N ASN A 272 -2.48 -5.14 5.86
CA ASN A 272 -2.80 -6.13 4.84
C ASN A 272 -1.55 -6.78 4.26
N GLN A 273 -1.63 -8.09 4.02
CA GLN A 273 -0.64 -8.90 3.31
C GLN A 273 -1.39 -9.91 2.43
N VAL A 274 -0.90 -10.22 1.24
CA VAL A 274 -1.65 -11.01 0.25
C VAL A 274 -0.98 -12.33 -0.12
N GLY A 275 -0.20 -12.87 0.80
CA GLY A 275 0.51 -14.13 0.61
C GLY A 275 1.81 -13.93 -0.14
N CYS A 276 2.05 -14.71 -1.18
CA CYS A 276 3.28 -14.66 -1.97
C CYS A 276 3.03 -15.04 -3.44
N PHE A 277 4.09 -15.02 -4.24
CA PHE A 277 4.15 -15.46 -5.64
C PHE A 277 3.21 -14.72 -6.60
N GLY A 278 2.65 -13.60 -6.15
CA GLY A 278 1.75 -12.78 -6.96
C GLY A 278 0.45 -13.47 -7.37
N ILE A 279 0.00 -14.47 -6.61
CA ILE A 279 -1.29 -15.15 -6.83
C ILE A 279 -2.49 -14.33 -6.35
N ASN A 280 -2.25 -13.29 -5.59
CA ASN A 280 -3.25 -12.32 -5.16
C ASN A 280 -2.75 -10.88 -5.36
N ILE A 281 -3.68 -9.97 -5.58
CA ILE A 281 -3.50 -8.52 -5.51
C ILE A 281 -4.39 -8.00 -4.39
N GLY A 282 -3.80 -7.26 -3.44
CA GLY A 282 -4.57 -6.52 -2.45
C GLY A 282 -5.14 -5.25 -3.06
N LYS A 283 -6.38 -4.93 -2.73
CA LYS A 283 -7.05 -3.70 -3.15
C LYS A 283 -7.67 -3.02 -1.94
N ILE A 284 -7.30 -1.77 -1.72
CA ILE A 284 -7.82 -0.95 -0.63
C ILE A 284 -8.29 0.38 -1.22
N ASP A 285 -9.58 0.65 -1.12
CA ASP A 285 -10.19 1.90 -1.55
C ASP A 285 -10.37 2.81 -0.33
N PHE A 286 -9.71 3.97 -0.33
CA PHE A 286 -9.94 5.04 0.63
C PHE A 286 -10.93 6.05 0.05
N TYR A 287 -11.95 6.39 0.83
CA TYR A 287 -12.91 7.43 0.53
C TYR A 287 -12.67 8.57 1.51
N LEU A 288 -12.10 9.66 1.02
CA LEU A 288 -11.72 10.81 1.81
C LEU A 288 -12.77 11.93 1.66
N SER A 289 -13.22 12.45 2.78
CA SER A 289 -13.99 13.70 2.87
C SER A 289 -13.32 14.59 3.92
N GLU A 290 -13.68 15.86 3.99
CA GLU A 290 -13.09 16.81 4.94
C GLU A 290 -13.11 16.33 6.41
N LYS A 291 -14.07 15.48 6.77
CA LYS A 291 -14.27 15.03 8.17
C LYS A 291 -13.98 13.54 8.40
N LYS A 292 -13.82 12.72 7.37
CA LYS A 292 -13.75 11.26 7.55
C LYS A 292 -13.00 10.54 6.44
N ILE A 293 -12.20 9.56 6.84
CA ILE A 293 -11.62 8.56 5.94
C ILE A 293 -12.38 7.25 6.18
N VAL A 294 -12.91 6.67 5.11
CA VAL A 294 -13.54 5.34 5.13
C VAL A 294 -12.80 4.46 4.15
N GLU A 295 -12.50 3.23 4.56
CA GLU A 295 -11.83 2.27 3.68
C GLU A 295 -12.75 1.09 3.34
N LYS A 296 -12.56 0.55 2.13
CA LYS A 296 -13.08 -0.76 1.70
C LYS A 296 -11.92 -1.56 1.13
N SER A 297 -11.83 -2.82 1.47
CA SER A 297 -10.72 -3.68 1.10
C SER A 297 -11.19 -5.02 0.54
N SER A 298 -10.40 -5.57 -0.37
CA SER A 298 -10.60 -6.90 -0.95
C SER A 298 -9.25 -7.50 -1.36
N SER A 299 -9.19 -8.84 -1.41
CA SER A 299 -8.14 -9.57 -2.11
C SER A 299 -8.68 -10.03 -3.45
N ILE A 300 -7.91 -9.87 -4.51
CA ILE A 300 -8.28 -10.25 -5.88
C ILE A 300 -7.35 -11.41 -6.26
N LYS A 301 -7.93 -12.58 -6.55
CA LYS A 301 -7.17 -13.72 -7.05
C LYS A 301 -6.70 -13.42 -8.48
N VAL A 302 -5.43 -13.71 -8.74
CA VAL A 302 -4.77 -13.55 -10.03
C VAL A 302 -4.84 -14.86 -10.82
#